data_0b4628895162cabffd790b2a8e1bf2fe
#
_entry.id   0b4628895162cabffd790b2a8e1bf2fe
#
_cell.length_a   1.000
_cell.length_b   1.000
_cell.length_c   1.000
_cell.angle_alpha   90.00
_cell.angle_beta   90.00
_cell.angle_gamma   90.00
#
_symmetry.space_group_name_H-M   'P 1'
#
loop_
_entity.id
_entity.type
_entity.pdbx_description
1 polymer ?
#
loop_
_entity_poly.entity_id
_entity_poly.type
_entity_poly.pdbx_seq_one_letter_code
_entity_poly.pdbx_strand_id
1 'polypeptide(L)'
;MGTRNLEPGSAEYYQALRSRNKREKKKSGDHLTWDDRQTIERMLNKGIHKQVIADAVGCCLATIYNEMHRGEYEHMNADMTTEMRYSAEIAELKYCEHLGKTGPAPKILKDLKLREYIETTILKEERSPEAVLISKEYKEKGFPNPVLSPNTIYKGIDQGYFVKLQRSDLPEGGYHRMKRDASEKKKNKECSARKKEEKRTIEDRPKEIEEREVFGHWEGDCVLGKQSNKKCLLVLIERVTRVTIIEELAYHTADEVRKALNRIEKRMGKAFYRIFKTITLDNGSEFSDWDSMEKALYRKGKRTDIYFCHPNSPQERGSNECNNKMVRRRFPKGSDFDESVNCHSVKAAEQWVNNYPRKILSGMTASERFAEELAKQGIVLKTA
;
A
#
# COMPACT_ATOMS: atom_id res chain seq x y z
N MET A 1 -28.28 31.43 29.78
CA MET A 1 -29.08 31.20 30.98
C MET A 1 -29.12 29.71 31.30
N GLY A 2 -28.74 29.33 32.51
CA GLY A 2 -28.71 27.90 32.89
C GLY A 2 -30.11 27.41 33.25
N THR A 3 -30.38 26.14 32.98
CA THR A 3 -31.65 25.45 33.27
C THR A 3 -31.97 25.27 34.76
N ARG A 4 -31.08 25.73 35.68
CA ARG A 4 -31.19 25.47 37.12
C ARG A 4 -32.39 26.15 37.81
N ASN A 5 -32.96 27.20 37.22
CA ASN A 5 -34.09 27.99 37.78
C ASN A 5 -35.39 27.85 36.99
N LEU A 6 -35.48 26.90 36.04
CA LEU A 6 -36.67 26.71 35.25
C LEU A 6 -37.38 25.42 35.70
N GLU A 7 -38.71 25.47 35.83
CA GLU A 7 -39.50 24.28 36.20
C GLU A 7 -39.35 23.17 35.15
N PRO A 8 -38.94 21.96 35.54
CA PRO A 8 -38.88 20.83 34.65
C PRO A 8 -40.25 20.55 34.02
N GLY A 9 -40.30 20.59 32.67
CA GLY A 9 -41.55 20.38 31.93
C GLY A 9 -42.17 21.68 31.36
N SER A 10 -41.69 22.86 31.77
CA SER A 10 -42.16 24.12 31.19
C SER A 10 -41.59 24.32 29.76
N ALA A 11 -42.34 25.12 28.96
CA ALA A 11 -41.90 25.47 27.60
C ALA A 11 -40.52 26.15 27.57
N GLU A 12 -40.22 26.97 28.57
CA GLU A 12 -38.96 27.69 28.74
C GLU A 12 -37.80 26.72 29.09
N TYR A 13 -38.08 25.73 29.93
CA TYR A 13 -37.11 24.65 30.25
C TYR A 13 -36.71 23.85 28.98
N TYR A 14 -37.71 23.45 28.17
CA TYR A 14 -37.40 22.74 26.93
C TYR A 14 -36.71 23.63 25.90
N GLN A 15 -37.04 24.92 25.82
CA GLN A 15 -36.38 25.87 24.93
C GLN A 15 -34.88 26.05 25.32
N ALA A 16 -34.59 26.14 26.62
CA ALA A 16 -33.23 26.24 27.13
C ALA A 16 -32.43 24.92 26.89
N LEU A 17 -33.05 23.76 27.05
CA LEU A 17 -32.45 22.48 26.69
C LEU A 17 -32.17 22.35 25.19
N ARG A 18 -33.08 22.79 24.32
CA ARG A 18 -32.89 22.78 22.87
C ARG A 18 -31.71 23.65 22.44
N SER A 19 -31.60 24.87 22.97
CA SER A 19 -30.50 25.78 22.63
C SER A 19 -29.14 25.23 23.09
N ARG A 20 -29.09 24.54 24.24
CA ARG A 20 -27.86 23.95 24.80
C ARG A 20 -27.39 22.71 24.05
N ASN A 21 -28.30 21.88 23.53
CA ASN A 21 -28.00 20.56 22.95
C ASN A 21 -28.10 20.57 21.41
N LYS A 22 -28.30 21.73 20.77
CA LYS A 22 -28.46 21.81 19.32
C LYS A 22 -27.15 21.45 18.61
N ARG A 23 -27.11 20.29 17.94
CA ARG A 23 -26.05 19.91 17.01
C ARG A 23 -26.32 20.50 15.61
N GLU A 24 -25.26 20.61 14.81
CA GLU A 24 -25.42 20.87 13.38
C GLU A 24 -26.32 19.80 12.74
N LYS A 25 -27.20 20.24 11.86
CA LYS A 25 -28.12 19.33 11.17
C LYS A 25 -27.35 18.36 10.30
N LYS A 26 -27.66 17.09 10.42
CA LYS A 26 -27.16 16.04 9.52
C LYS A 26 -27.56 16.35 8.08
N LYS A 27 -26.69 16.07 7.13
CA LYS A 27 -26.96 16.23 5.70
C LYS A 27 -28.00 15.21 5.26
N SER A 28 -28.72 15.54 4.18
CA SER A 28 -29.65 14.59 3.55
C SER A 28 -28.89 13.31 3.14
N GLY A 29 -29.35 12.16 3.61
CA GLY A 29 -28.72 10.87 3.38
C GLY A 29 -27.82 10.36 4.51
N ASP A 30 -27.52 11.18 5.51
CA ASP A 30 -26.76 10.72 6.69
C ASP A 30 -27.64 9.85 7.58
N HIS A 31 -27.15 8.65 7.91
CA HIS A 31 -27.81 7.73 8.82
C HIS A 31 -27.46 8.04 10.28
N LEU A 32 -28.33 7.56 11.20
CA LEU A 32 -28.04 7.60 12.64
C LEU A 32 -26.88 6.63 12.95
N THR A 33 -25.92 7.11 13.73
CA THR A 33 -24.80 6.32 14.22
C THR A 33 -25.16 5.57 15.51
N TRP A 34 -24.34 4.61 15.93
CA TRP A 34 -24.49 3.94 17.22
C TRP A 34 -24.54 4.91 18.39
N ASP A 35 -23.67 5.93 18.43
CA ASP A 35 -23.66 6.97 19.46
C ASP A 35 -24.96 7.78 19.48
N ASP A 36 -25.54 8.05 18.29
CA ASP A 36 -26.83 8.71 18.21
C ASP A 36 -27.94 7.87 18.83
N ARG A 37 -27.96 6.56 18.56
CA ARG A 37 -28.95 5.61 19.12
C ARG A 37 -28.82 5.51 20.63
N GLN A 38 -27.60 5.41 21.16
CA GLN A 38 -27.38 5.45 22.61
C GLN A 38 -27.81 6.78 23.24
N THR A 39 -27.63 7.88 22.53
CA THR A 39 -28.07 9.20 23.00
C THR A 39 -29.59 9.29 23.03
N ILE A 40 -30.28 8.77 22.00
CA ILE A 40 -31.74 8.67 21.94
C ILE A 40 -32.25 7.84 23.13
N GLU A 41 -31.70 6.64 23.35
CA GLU A 41 -32.10 5.76 24.45
C GLU A 41 -31.97 6.43 25.82
N ARG A 42 -30.79 7.03 26.09
CA ARG A 42 -30.52 7.71 27.33
C ARG A 42 -31.44 8.90 27.59
N MET A 43 -31.78 9.63 26.54
CA MET A 43 -32.67 10.79 26.66
C MET A 43 -34.14 10.38 26.81
N LEU A 44 -34.56 9.33 26.13
CA LEU A 44 -35.91 8.75 26.30
C LEU A 44 -36.13 8.22 27.71
N ASN A 45 -35.12 7.48 28.25
CA ASN A 45 -35.18 6.97 29.63
C ASN A 45 -35.21 8.07 30.69
N LYS A 46 -34.78 9.30 30.36
CA LYS A 46 -34.92 10.52 31.20
C LYS A 46 -36.23 11.27 30.98
N GLY A 47 -37.14 10.77 30.16
CA GLY A 47 -38.39 11.43 29.86
C GLY A 47 -38.29 12.74 29.05
N ILE A 48 -37.19 12.95 28.35
CA ILE A 48 -36.95 14.18 27.59
C ILE A 48 -37.81 14.19 26.34
N HIS A 49 -38.41 15.34 26.07
CA HIS A 49 -39.32 15.53 24.91
C HIS A 49 -38.61 15.23 23.59
N LYS A 50 -39.29 14.52 22.68
CA LYS A 50 -38.73 14.00 21.41
C LYS A 50 -38.15 15.07 20.50
N GLN A 51 -38.70 16.30 20.51
CA GLN A 51 -38.15 17.42 19.75
C GLN A 51 -36.77 17.84 20.24
N VAL A 52 -36.53 17.80 21.56
CA VAL A 52 -35.21 18.11 22.16
C VAL A 52 -34.18 17.01 21.77
N ILE A 53 -34.63 15.76 21.71
CA ILE A 53 -33.82 14.64 21.26
C ILE A 53 -33.41 14.83 19.78
N ALA A 54 -34.39 15.22 18.94
CA ALA A 54 -34.13 15.50 17.52
C ALA A 54 -33.09 16.61 17.33
N ASP A 55 -33.18 17.68 18.10
CA ASP A 55 -32.23 18.79 18.09
C ASP A 55 -30.82 18.35 18.59
N ALA A 56 -30.76 17.50 19.61
CA ALA A 56 -29.53 16.98 20.18
C ALA A 56 -28.78 16.02 19.24
N VAL A 57 -29.51 15.25 18.45
CA VAL A 57 -28.97 14.32 17.45
C VAL A 57 -28.69 15.00 16.12
N GLY A 58 -29.32 16.16 15.88
CA GLY A 58 -29.22 16.92 14.62
C GLY A 58 -30.04 16.34 13.49
N CYS A 59 -31.20 15.72 13.80
CA CYS A 59 -32.10 15.12 12.81
C CYS A 59 -33.51 15.72 12.92
N CYS A 60 -34.40 15.35 12.01
CA CYS A 60 -35.82 15.79 12.10
C CYS A 60 -36.59 14.88 13.08
N LEU A 61 -37.72 15.45 13.58
CA LEU A 61 -38.59 14.75 14.53
C LEU A 61 -39.13 13.42 13.97
N ALA A 62 -39.46 13.37 12.68
CA ALA A 62 -39.89 12.15 12.01
C ALA A 62 -38.84 11.04 12.05
N THR A 63 -37.54 11.38 11.96
CA THR A 63 -36.46 10.42 12.11
C THR A 63 -36.43 9.80 13.50
N ILE A 64 -36.68 10.59 14.55
CA ILE A 64 -36.78 10.07 15.93
C ILE A 64 -37.95 9.10 16.08
N TYR A 65 -39.10 9.40 15.55
CA TYR A 65 -40.26 8.49 15.60
C TYR A 65 -39.99 7.19 14.85
N ASN A 66 -39.40 7.26 13.65
CA ASN A 66 -39.04 6.07 12.87
C ASN A 66 -38.01 5.21 13.61
N GLU A 67 -37.02 5.86 14.25
CA GLU A 67 -35.99 5.16 15.01
C GLU A 67 -36.57 4.51 16.28
N MET A 68 -37.48 5.21 17.01
CA MET A 68 -38.15 4.62 18.15
C MET A 68 -38.95 3.36 17.76
N HIS A 69 -39.71 3.43 16.67
CA HIS A 69 -40.43 2.26 16.17
C HIS A 69 -39.52 1.12 15.74
N ARG A 70 -38.30 1.43 15.22
CA ARG A 70 -37.30 0.43 14.87
C ARG A 70 -36.78 -0.32 16.10
N GLY A 71 -36.47 0.41 17.20
CA GLY A 71 -35.90 -0.14 18.42
C GLY A 71 -36.90 -0.54 19.49
N GLU A 72 -38.20 -0.49 19.18
CA GLU A 72 -39.30 -0.75 20.12
C GLU A 72 -39.32 -2.22 20.54
N TYR A 73 -39.44 -2.45 21.86
CA TYR A 73 -39.64 -3.77 22.47
C TYR A 73 -40.54 -3.70 23.71
N GLU A 74 -41.19 -4.80 24.02
CA GLU A 74 -42.04 -4.94 25.21
C GLU A 74 -41.14 -5.23 26.43
N HIS A 75 -41.19 -4.30 27.39
CA HIS A 75 -40.47 -4.43 28.66
C HIS A 75 -41.45 -4.80 29.78
N MET A 76 -41.12 -5.86 30.52
CA MET A 76 -41.90 -6.25 31.71
C MET A 76 -41.31 -5.58 32.94
N ASN A 77 -42.13 -4.78 33.61
CA ASN A 77 -41.78 -4.11 34.86
C ASN A 77 -41.84 -5.08 36.06
N ALA A 78 -41.29 -4.67 37.20
CA ALA A 78 -41.29 -5.49 38.42
C ALA A 78 -42.70 -5.77 39.00
N ASP A 79 -43.68 -4.98 38.65
CA ASP A 79 -45.13 -5.15 39.02
C ASP A 79 -45.90 -6.01 38.01
N MET A 80 -45.24 -6.69 37.10
CA MET A 80 -45.80 -7.49 36.01
C MET A 80 -46.62 -6.71 34.98
N THR A 81 -46.51 -5.39 34.97
CA THR A 81 -47.07 -4.55 33.88
C THR A 81 -46.06 -4.53 32.72
N THR A 82 -46.58 -4.47 31.48
CA THR A 82 -45.77 -4.32 30.29
C THR A 82 -45.85 -2.91 29.72
N GLU A 83 -44.70 -2.40 29.27
CA GLU A 83 -44.65 -1.13 28.57
C GLU A 83 -43.69 -1.22 27.36
N MET A 84 -44.00 -0.40 26.33
CA MET A 84 -43.11 -0.33 25.17
C MET A 84 -41.93 0.60 25.45
N ARG A 85 -40.74 0.06 25.36
CA ARG A 85 -39.49 0.84 25.52
C ARG A 85 -38.65 0.79 24.25
N TYR A 86 -37.71 1.70 24.13
CA TYR A 86 -36.76 1.76 23.05
C TYR A 86 -35.40 1.19 23.50
N SER A 87 -34.80 0.36 22.66
CA SER A 87 -33.43 -0.13 22.82
C SER A 87 -32.60 0.25 21.61
N ALA A 88 -31.43 0.89 21.88
CA ALA A 88 -30.43 1.23 20.86
C ALA A 88 -29.89 -0.02 20.17
N GLU A 89 -29.72 -1.11 20.93
CA GLU A 89 -29.18 -2.38 20.42
C GLU A 89 -30.15 -3.04 19.43
N ILE A 90 -31.44 -3.11 19.78
CA ILE A 90 -32.49 -3.66 18.90
C ILE A 90 -32.62 -2.82 17.64
N ALA A 91 -32.55 -1.49 17.77
CA ALA A 91 -32.60 -0.58 16.63
C ALA A 91 -31.41 -0.76 15.70
N GLU A 92 -30.21 -0.94 16.25
CA GLU A 92 -28.97 -1.21 15.46
C GLU A 92 -29.07 -2.55 14.74
N LEU A 93 -29.49 -3.61 15.41
CA LEU A 93 -29.67 -4.95 14.80
C LEU A 93 -30.65 -4.89 13.63
N LYS A 94 -31.85 -4.31 13.83
CA LYS A 94 -32.84 -4.17 12.76
C LYS A 94 -32.37 -3.25 11.62
N TYR A 95 -31.57 -2.23 11.94
CA TYR A 95 -30.94 -1.36 10.92
C TYR A 95 -29.95 -2.12 10.06
N CYS A 96 -29.04 -2.89 10.69
CA CYS A 96 -28.06 -3.73 9.99
C CYS A 96 -28.72 -4.79 9.11
N GLU A 97 -29.77 -5.45 9.62
CA GLU A 97 -30.58 -6.41 8.84
C GLU A 97 -31.23 -5.75 7.62
N HIS A 98 -31.74 -4.54 7.78
CA HIS A 98 -32.39 -3.80 6.70
C HIS A 98 -31.36 -3.36 5.64
N LEU A 99 -30.18 -2.90 6.07
CA LEU A 99 -29.06 -2.61 5.18
C LEU A 99 -28.64 -3.82 4.38
N GLY A 100 -28.57 -4.99 5.02
CA GLY A 100 -28.23 -6.25 4.35
C GLY A 100 -29.25 -6.69 3.30
N LYS A 101 -30.53 -6.25 3.44
CA LYS A 101 -31.61 -6.54 2.49
C LYS A 101 -31.76 -5.48 1.39
N THR A 102 -31.08 -4.32 1.54
CA THR A 102 -31.24 -3.17 0.63
C THR A 102 -30.20 -3.24 -0.49
N GLY A 103 -30.64 -3.38 -1.71
CA GLY A 103 -29.80 -3.37 -2.91
C GLY A 103 -29.46 -4.77 -3.45
N PRO A 104 -28.83 -4.83 -4.65
CA PRO A 104 -28.42 -6.11 -5.24
C PRO A 104 -27.26 -6.70 -4.44
N ALA A 105 -27.32 -8.02 -4.19
CA ALA A 105 -26.23 -8.73 -3.52
C ALA A 105 -24.88 -8.45 -4.21
N PRO A 106 -23.79 -8.20 -3.43
CA PRO A 106 -22.48 -7.92 -3.99
C PRO A 106 -22.06 -8.98 -5.01
N LYS A 107 -21.55 -8.53 -6.16
CA LYS A 107 -21.13 -9.43 -7.25
C LYS A 107 -20.13 -10.49 -6.80
N ILE A 108 -19.25 -10.13 -5.87
CA ILE A 108 -18.24 -11.02 -5.31
C ILE A 108 -18.82 -12.21 -4.55
N LEU A 109 -20.04 -12.09 -3.98
CA LEU A 109 -20.74 -13.19 -3.30
C LEU A 109 -21.43 -14.14 -4.27
N LYS A 110 -21.73 -13.68 -5.49
CA LYS A 110 -22.42 -14.47 -6.52
C LYS A 110 -21.49 -15.40 -7.29
N ASP A 111 -20.18 -15.16 -7.25
CA ASP A 111 -19.18 -15.90 -8.01
C ASP A 111 -18.13 -16.52 -7.07
N LEU A 112 -18.34 -17.79 -6.75
CA LEU A 112 -17.44 -18.54 -5.86
C LEU A 112 -16.03 -18.69 -6.49
N LYS A 113 -15.97 -18.95 -7.82
CA LYS A 113 -14.68 -19.11 -8.53
C LYS A 113 -13.86 -17.83 -8.52
N LEU A 114 -14.51 -16.69 -8.70
CA LEU A 114 -13.88 -15.37 -8.58
C LEU A 114 -13.31 -15.14 -7.18
N ARG A 115 -14.09 -15.47 -6.16
CA ARG A 115 -13.69 -15.29 -4.75
C ARG A 115 -12.50 -16.17 -4.41
N GLU A 116 -12.54 -17.46 -4.75
CA GLU A 116 -11.43 -18.39 -4.53
C GLU A 116 -10.16 -17.97 -5.28
N TYR A 117 -10.30 -17.45 -6.50
CA TYR A 117 -9.17 -16.95 -7.27
C TYR A 117 -8.52 -15.74 -6.57
N ILE A 118 -9.32 -14.77 -6.13
CA ILE A 118 -8.81 -13.60 -5.42
C ILE A 118 -8.12 -14.01 -4.11
N GLU A 119 -8.77 -14.87 -3.29
CA GLU A 119 -8.18 -15.39 -2.05
C GLU A 119 -6.85 -16.10 -2.31
N THR A 120 -6.84 -17.03 -3.25
CA THR A 120 -5.66 -17.83 -3.55
C THR A 120 -4.50 -16.97 -4.05
N THR A 121 -4.79 -16.03 -4.95
CA THR A 121 -3.77 -15.15 -5.52
C THR A 121 -3.17 -14.20 -4.49
N ILE A 122 -4.01 -13.64 -3.60
CA ILE A 122 -3.51 -12.77 -2.53
C ILE A 122 -2.71 -13.58 -1.50
N LEU A 123 -3.22 -14.72 -1.05
CA LEU A 123 -2.58 -15.51 0.02
C LEU A 123 -1.30 -16.24 -0.43
N LYS A 124 -1.31 -16.83 -1.65
CA LYS A 124 -0.16 -17.62 -2.13
C LYS A 124 0.90 -16.79 -2.85
N GLU A 125 0.46 -15.83 -3.66
CA GLU A 125 1.36 -15.05 -4.49
C GLU A 125 1.70 -13.68 -3.87
N GLU A 126 1.07 -13.37 -2.73
CA GLU A 126 1.22 -12.11 -1.99
C GLU A 126 0.97 -10.87 -2.87
N ARG A 127 0.04 -10.98 -3.82
CA ARG A 127 -0.35 -9.88 -4.70
C ARG A 127 -1.29 -8.92 -3.95
N SER A 128 -1.17 -7.63 -4.21
CA SER A 128 -2.16 -6.66 -3.74
C SER A 128 -3.47 -6.80 -4.52
N PRO A 129 -4.63 -6.38 -3.97
CA PRO A 129 -5.90 -6.37 -4.71
C PRO A 129 -5.82 -5.67 -6.07
N GLU A 130 -5.06 -4.57 -6.18
CA GLU A 130 -4.82 -3.89 -7.45
C GLU A 130 -4.05 -4.79 -8.43
N ALA A 131 -2.96 -5.43 -7.98
CA ALA A 131 -2.16 -6.31 -8.82
C ALA A 131 -2.94 -7.53 -9.33
N VAL A 132 -3.85 -8.08 -8.52
CA VAL A 132 -4.75 -9.16 -8.95
C VAL A 132 -5.63 -8.70 -10.13
N LEU A 133 -6.30 -7.55 -9.97
CA LEU A 133 -7.28 -7.07 -10.97
C LEU A 133 -6.66 -6.61 -12.29
N ILE A 134 -5.43 -6.09 -12.26
CA ILE A 134 -4.74 -5.63 -13.47
C ILE A 134 -4.01 -6.75 -14.20
N SER A 135 -3.81 -7.91 -13.55
CA SER A 135 -3.06 -9.02 -14.11
C SER A 135 -3.70 -9.55 -15.39
N LYS A 136 -2.87 -10.02 -16.33
CA LYS A 136 -3.32 -10.66 -17.56
C LYS A 136 -4.13 -11.91 -17.27
N GLU A 137 -3.68 -12.72 -16.31
CA GLU A 137 -4.35 -13.93 -15.85
C GLU A 137 -5.80 -13.69 -15.40
N TYR A 138 -6.03 -12.60 -14.62
CA TYR A 138 -7.38 -12.23 -14.20
C TYR A 138 -8.29 -11.91 -15.38
N LYS A 139 -7.78 -11.16 -16.36
CA LYS A 139 -8.54 -10.76 -17.56
C LYS A 139 -8.86 -11.96 -18.44
N GLU A 140 -7.91 -12.88 -18.61
CA GLU A 140 -8.06 -14.08 -19.46
C GLU A 140 -9.05 -15.10 -18.86
N LYS A 141 -9.21 -15.14 -17.53
CA LYS A 141 -10.20 -16.04 -16.89
C LYS A 141 -11.66 -15.71 -17.23
N GLY A 142 -11.96 -14.47 -17.61
CA GLY A 142 -13.28 -14.08 -18.10
C GLY A 142 -14.41 -14.33 -17.09
N PHE A 143 -14.25 -13.92 -15.83
CA PHE A 143 -15.28 -14.12 -14.82
C PHE A 143 -16.61 -13.46 -15.20
N PRO A 144 -17.77 -14.12 -14.98
CA PRO A 144 -19.09 -13.58 -15.32
C PRO A 144 -19.44 -12.27 -14.61
N ASN A 145 -18.92 -12.09 -13.39
CA ASN A 145 -19.16 -10.91 -12.55
C ASN A 145 -17.83 -10.27 -12.12
N PRO A 146 -17.00 -9.75 -13.05
CA PRO A 146 -15.67 -9.27 -12.71
C PRO A 146 -15.73 -8.11 -11.70
N VAL A 147 -14.81 -8.10 -10.76
CA VAL A 147 -14.56 -6.95 -9.88
C VAL A 147 -13.64 -5.99 -10.63
N LEU A 148 -14.07 -4.73 -10.75
CA LEU A 148 -13.33 -3.71 -11.50
C LEU A 148 -12.53 -2.74 -10.61
N SER A 149 -12.78 -2.76 -9.30
CA SER A 149 -12.14 -1.83 -8.36
C SER A 149 -11.50 -2.55 -7.19
N PRO A 150 -10.24 -2.24 -6.87
CA PRO A 150 -9.56 -2.76 -5.67
C PRO A 150 -10.35 -2.45 -4.39
N ASN A 151 -11.03 -1.31 -4.32
CA ASN A 151 -11.86 -0.93 -3.17
C ASN A 151 -12.98 -1.93 -2.88
N THR A 152 -13.52 -2.60 -3.90
CA THR A 152 -14.53 -3.65 -3.72
C THR A 152 -13.94 -4.85 -2.98
N ILE A 153 -12.69 -5.19 -3.26
CA ILE A 153 -11.99 -6.29 -2.55
C ILE A 153 -11.71 -5.87 -1.11
N TYR A 154 -11.19 -4.66 -0.87
CA TYR A 154 -10.95 -4.14 0.48
C TYR A 154 -12.23 -4.14 1.32
N LYS A 155 -13.34 -3.61 0.78
CA LYS A 155 -14.66 -3.64 1.44
C LYS A 155 -15.13 -5.08 1.68
N GLY A 156 -14.93 -5.97 0.72
CA GLY A 156 -15.30 -7.38 0.86
C GLY A 156 -14.54 -8.11 1.97
N ILE A 157 -13.26 -7.75 2.18
CA ILE A 157 -12.48 -8.27 3.31
C ILE A 157 -13.05 -7.76 4.64
N ASP A 158 -13.34 -6.46 4.74
CA ASP A 158 -13.89 -5.84 5.95
C ASP A 158 -15.29 -6.39 6.31
N GLN A 159 -16.07 -6.75 5.30
CA GLN A 159 -17.41 -7.30 5.44
C GLN A 159 -17.43 -8.84 5.57
N GLY A 160 -16.28 -9.49 5.61
CA GLY A 160 -16.17 -10.93 5.76
C GLY A 160 -16.65 -11.76 4.56
N TYR A 161 -16.63 -11.19 3.33
CA TYR A 161 -17.04 -11.91 2.12
C TYR A 161 -16.03 -13.00 1.71
N PHE A 162 -14.81 -12.90 2.20
CA PHE A 162 -13.74 -13.85 1.99
C PHE A 162 -13.56 -14.72 3.22
N VAL A 163 -13.46 -16.04 3.05
CA VAL A 163 -13.40 -16.99 4.16
C VAL A 163 -12.03 -17.01 4.83
N LYS A 164 -10.96 -16.90 4.03
CA LYS A 164 -9.59 -17.09 4.50
C LYS A 164 -8.75 -15.81 4.47
N LEU A 165 -9.25 -14.74 3.85
CA LEU A 165 -8.51 -13.52 3.63
C LEU A 165 -8.84 -12.47 4.68
N GLN A 166 -7.81 -11.96 5.34
CA GLN A 166 -7.90 -10.89 6.35
C GLN A 166 -7.10 -9.67 5.91
N ARG A 167 -7.33 -8.54 6.57
CA ARG A 167 -6.57 -7.30 6.31
C ARG A 167 -5.06 -7.47 6.54
N SER A 168 -4.67 -8.27 7.51
CA SER A 168 -3.26 -8.59 7.82
C SER A 168 -2.52 -9.24 6.66
N ASP A 169 -3.24 -9.96 5.77
CA ASP A 169 -2.65 -10.68 4.65
C ASP A 169 -2.33 -9.76 3.46
N LEU A 170 -2.81 -8.52 3.52
CA LEU A 170 -2.56 -7.53 2.48
C LEU A 170 -1.19 -6.88 2.66
N PRO A 171 -0.55 -6.43 1.56
CA PRO A 171 0.66 -5.62 1.63
C PRO A 171 0.48 -4.45 2.61
N GLU A 172 1.44 -4.24 3.50
CA GLU A 172 1.41 -3.21 4.54
C GLU A 172 0.21 -3.32 5.52
N GLY A 173 -0.35 -4.55 5.70
CA GLY A 173 -1.52 -4.79 6.55
C GLY A 173 -2.80 -4.09 6.09
N GLY A 174 -2.85 -3.65 4.82
CA GLY A 174 -4.00 -2.96 4.23
C GLY A 174 -4.30 -1.58 4.84
N TYR A 175 -3.45 -1.08 5.71
CA TYR A 175 -3.57 0.27 6.28
C TYR A 175 -2.69 1.24 5.48
N HIS A 176 -3.29 2.35 5.02
CA HIS A 176 -2.49 3.51 4.65
C HIS A 176 -1.83 4.04 5.92
N ARG A 177 -0.50 3.99 5.99
CA ARG A 177 0.21 4.72 7.04
C ARG A 177 -0.22 6.19 6.96
N MET A 178 -0.90 6.67 8.00
CA MET A 178 -1.09 8.11 8.16
C MET A 178 0.28 8.75 8.07
N LYS A 179 0.40 9.80 7.22
CA LYS A 179 1.65 10.55 7.08
C LYS A 179 2.06 10.98 8.49
N ARG A 180 3.16 10.42 9.02
CA ARG A 180 3.78 10.97 10.21
C ARG A 180 4.23 12.36 9.86
N ASP A 181 3.83 13.33 10.66
CA ASP A 181 4.29 14.70 10.53
C ASP A 181 5.82 14.72 10.49
N ALA A 182 6.36 15.49 9.54
CA ALA A 182 7.79 15.59 9.26
C ALA A 182 8.47 16.48 10.32
N SER A 183 8.53 16.03 11.58
CA SER A 183 9.11 16.78 12.69
C SER A 183 10.32 16.12 13.36
N GLU A 184 11.15 15.42 12.58
CA GLU A 184 12.52 15.09 13.06
C GLU A 184 13.51 15.13 11.90
N LYS A 185 13.98 16.32 11.57
CA LYS A 185 15.22 16.51 10.81
C LYS A 185 16.39 16.09 11.68
N LYS A 186 16.86 14.84 11.56
CA LYS A 186 18.18 14.46 12.09
C LYS A 186 19.24 15.27 11.35
N LYS A 187 20.00 16.08 12.11
CA LYS A 187 21.20 16.76 11.63
C LYS A 187 22.17 15.73 11.07
N ASN A 188 22.41 15.78 9.76
CA ASN A 188 23.44 14.98 9.14
C ASN A 188 24.81 15.50 9.59
N LYS A 189 25.65 14.59 10.10
CA LYS A 189 27.09 14.84 10.28
C LYS A 189 27.70 15.10 8.91
N GLU A 190 28.41 16.22 8.79
CA GLU A 190 29.26 16.54 7.64
C GLU A 190 30.28 15.41 7.44
N CYS A 191 30.22 14.78 6.28
CA CYS A 191 31.22 13.82 5.86
C CYS A 191 32.45 14.59 5.36
N SER A 192 33.60 14.30 5.98
CA SER A 192 34.91 14.87 5.64
C SER A 192 35.20 14.80 4.12
N ALA A 193 35.65 15.91 3.61
CA ALA A 193 36.08 16.10 2.23
C ALA A 193 37.26 15.17 1.88
N ARG A 194 36.99 13.97 1.36
CA ARG A 194 37.94 13.21 0.57
C ARG A 194 37.90 13.69 -0.86
N LYS A 195 39.06 13.78 -1.52
CA LYS A 195 39.29 14.27 -2.87
C LYS A 195 38.10 14.01 -3.80
N LYS A 196 37.50 15.09 -4.32
CA LYS A 196 36.56 15.05 -5.46
C LYS A 196 37.38 14.63 -6.70
N GLU A 197 37.49 13.34 -6.93
CA GLU A 197 37.64 12.84 -8.29
C GLU A 197 36.39 13.23 -9.06
N GLU A 198 36.53 13.65 -10.31
CA GLU A 198 35.42 14.14 -11.17
C GLU A 198 34.40 12.99 -11.39
N LYS A 199 33.48 12.80 -10.43
CA LYS A 199 32.34 11.90 -10.60
C LYS A 199 31.38 12.55 -11.59
N ARG A 200 31.00 11.81 -12.62
CA ARG A 200 29.94 12.25 -13.55
C ARG A 200 28.63 12.36 -12.77
N THR A 201 28.03 13.53 -12.83
CA THR A 201 26.76 13.81 -12.16
C THR A 201 25.57 13.44 -13.05
N ILE A 202 24.38 13.47 -12.49
CA ILE A 202 23.16 13.25 -13.25
C ILE A 202 22.95 14.30 -14.35
N GLU A 203 23.56 15.47 -14.23
CA GLU A 203 23.51 16.55 -15.23
C GLU A 203 24.28 16.19 -16.51
N ASP A 204 25.33 15.39 -16.38
CA ASP A 204 26.11 14.88 -17.52
C ASP A 204 25.41 13.74 -18.26
N ARG A 205 24.26 13.30 -17.74
CA ARG A 205 23.50 12.19 -18.29
C ARG A 205 22.69 12.63 -19.51
N PRO A 206 22.68 11.87 -20.61
CA PRO A 206 21.84 12.16 -21.78
C PRO A 206 20.37 12.35 -21.39
N LYS A 207 19.72 13.41 -21.92
CA LYS A 207 18.33 13.76 -21.59
C LYS A 207 17.31 12.65 -21.90
N GLU A 208 17.56 11.84 -22.93
CA GLU A 208 16.76 10.68 -23.33
C GLU A 208 16.54 9.66 -22.18
N ILE A 209 17.46 9.66 -21.20
CA ILE A 209 17.34 8.77 -20.03
C ILE A 209 16.24 9.24 -19.09
N GLU A 210 15.94 10.54 -19.04
CA GLU A 210 14.89 11.07 -18.15
C GLU A 210 13.49 10.70 -18.61
N GLU A 211 13.26 10.65 -19.92
CA GLU A 211 11.98 10.30 -20.54
C GLU A 211 11.58 8.84 -20.28
N ARG A 212 12.53 7.99 -19.87
CA ARG A 212 12.31 6.55 -19.58
C ARG A 212 11.73 5.77 -20.75
N GLU A 213 12.08 6.14 -21.96
CA GLU A 213 11.64 5.49 -23.19
C GLU A 213 12.73 4.56 -23.76
N VAL A 214 13.98 4.87 -23.47
CA VAL A 214 15.12 4.10 -23.98
C VAL A 214 15.53 3.01 -23.02
N PHE A 215 15.57 1.78 -23.52
CA PHE A 215 15.99 0.59 -22.77
C PHE A 215 17.50 0.57 -22.54
N GLY A 216 17.89 0.04 -21.37
CA GLY A 216 19.28 -0.19 -21.01
C GLY A 216 19.84 0.79 -19.97
N HIS A 217 18.99 1.58 -19.34
CA HIS A 217 19.37 2.53 -18.30
C HIS A 217 18.90 2.02 -16.93
N TRP A 218 19.87 1.82 -16.04
CA TRP A 218 19.66 1.19 -14.75
C TRP A 218 19.81 2.18 -13.60
N GLU A 219 19.09 1.93 -12.54
CA GLU A 219 19.29 2.58 -11.24
C GLU A 219 19.76 1.51 -10.24
N GLY A 220 20.77 1.83 -9.45
CA GLY A 220 21.34 0.92 -8.46
C GLY A 220 21.26 1.45 -7.05
N ASP A 221 21.08 0.54 -6.08
CA ASP A 221 21.02 0.85 -4.65
C ASP A 221 21.41 -0.37 -3.81
N CYS A 222 21.85 -0.16 -2.57
CA CYS A 222 22.12 -1.22 -1.63
C CYS A 222 21.02 -1.31 -0.56
N VAL A 223 20.47 -2.51 -0.39
CA VAL A 223 19.46 -2.80 0.63
C VAL A 223 20.13 -3.49 1.82
N LEU A 224 20.09 -2.83 2.99
CA LEU A 224 20.74 -3.29 4.22
C LEU A 224 19.75 -3.99 5.16
N GLY A 225 20.21 -5.02 5.88
CA GLY A 225 19.49 -5.68 6.97
C GLY A 225 19.60 -4.94 8.30
N LYS A 226 19.86 -5.68 9.38
CA LYS A 226 20.25 -5.11 10.68
C LYS A 226 21.58 -4.38 10.57
N GLN A 227 21.81 -3.40 11.44
CA GLN A 227 23.07 -2.64 11.45
C GLN A 227 24.30 -3.50 11.74
N SER A 228 24.12 -4.63 12.43
CA SER A 228 25.18 -5.60 12.73
C SER A 228 25.51 -6.55 11.59
N ASN A 229 24.68 -6.63 10.54
CA ASN A 229 24.91 -7.55 9.45
C ASN A 229 26.09 -7.14 8.58
N LYS A 230 26.82 -8.16 8.11
CA LYS A 230 27.88 -8.02 7.11
C LYS A 230 27.31 -8.02 5.71
N LYS A 231 26.35 -8.94 5.45
CA LYS A 231 25.70 -9.10 4.16
C LYS A 231 24.74 -7.95 3.85
N CYS A 232 24.69 -7.61 2.57
CA CYS A 232 23.69 -6.70 2.01
C CYS A 232 23.30 -7.15 0.60
N LEU A 233 22.34 -6.46 -0.01
CA LEU A 233 21.88 -6.77 -1.36
C LEU A 233 22.15 -5.57 -2.27
N LEU A 234 22.80 -5.82 -3.41
CA LEU A 234 22.80 -4.88 -4.52
C LEU A 234 21.52 -5.10 -5.33
N VAL A 235 20.76 -4.05 -5.51
CA VAL A 235 19.51 -4.05 -6.27
C VAL A 235 19.67 -3.11 -7.47
N LEU A 236 19.57 -3.66 -8.67
CA LEU A 236 19.62 -2.93 -9.92
C LEU A 236 18.24 -3.00 -10.58
N ILE A 237 17.67 -1.85 -10.95
CA ILE A 237 16.39 -1.79 -11.66
C ILE A 237 16.55 -1.09 -13.00
N GLU A 238 16.04 -1.70 -14.07
CA GLU A 238 15.98 -1.09 -15.40
C GLU A 238 14.78 -0.14 -15.49
N ARG A 239 14.99 1.06 -16.05
CA ARG A 239 14.05 2.18 -15.94
C ARG A 239 12.79 2.04 -16.78
N VAL A 240 12.83 1.34 -17.92
CA VAL A 240 11.70 1.14 -18.84
C VAL A 240 10.90 -0.09 -18.45
N THR A 241 11.56 -1.21 -18.35
CA THR A 241 10.93 -2.53 -18.13
C THR A 241 10.65 -2.83 -16.67
N ARG A 242 11.31 -2.11 -15.76
CA ARG A 242 11.25 -2.33 -14.31
C ARG A 242 11.82 -3.68 -13.88
N VAL A 243 12.52 -4.39 -14.78
CA VAL A 243 13.18 -5.63 -14.39
C VAL A 243 14.25 -5.32 -13.34
N THR A 244 14.30 -6.19 -12.36
CA THR A 244 15.16 -6.05 -11.19
C THR A 244 16.14 -7.19 -11.16
N ILE A 245 17.41 -6.89 -10.91
CA ILE A 245 18.47 -7.86 -10.63
C ILE A 245 18.87 -7.66 -9.18
N ILE A 246 18.94 -8.73 -8.43
CA ILE A 246 19.33 -8.72 -7.02
C ILE A 246 20.58 -9.60 -6.86
N GLU A 247 21.67 -9.03 -6.35
CA GLU A 247 22.90 -9.75 -6.05
C GLU A 247 23.22 -9.69 -4.56
N GLU A 248 23.59 -10.84 -3.98
CA GLU A 248 24.10 -10.91 -2.62
C GLU A 248 25.53 -10.34 -2.58
N LEU A 249 25.78 -9.45 -1.62
CA LEU A 249 27.09 -8.93 -1.28
C LEU A 249 27.49 -9.46 0.09
N ALA A 250 28.70 -10.03 0.20
CA ALA A 250 29.22 -10.51 1.47
C ALA A 250 29.51 -9.37 2.46
N TYR A 251 29.87 -8.20 1.93
CA TYR A 251 30.14 -6.99 2.70
C TYR A 251 29.62 -5.75 1.95
N HIS A 252 29.28 -4.71 2.70
CA HIS A 252 28.88 -3.43 2.14
C HIS A 252 30.10 -2.60 1.70
N THR A 253 30.77 -3.03 0.62
CA THR A 253 32.01 -2.44 0.12
C THR A 253 32.00 -2.31 -1.40
N ALA A 254 32.81 -1.38 -1.92
CA ALA A 254 32.94 -1.13 -3.35
C ALA A 254 33.48 -2.36 -4.12
N ASP A 255 34.39 -3.14 -3.51
CA ASP A 255 34.91 -4.36 -4.12
C ASP A 255 33.82 -5.43 -4.31
N GLU A 256 32.91 -5.59 -3.33
CA GLU A 256 31.79 -6.53 -3.47
C GLU A 256 30.79 -6.10 -4.54
N VAL A 257 30.51 -4.81 -4.67
CA VAL A 257 29.68 -4.29 -5.76
C VAL A 257 30.34 -4.56 -7.12
N ARG A 258 31.64 -4.31 -7.24
CA ARG A 258 32.42 -4.63 -8.46
C ARG A 258 32.36 -6.13 -8.78
N LYS A 259 32.53 -7.01 -7.79
CA LYS A 259 32.39 -8.47 -7.96
C LYS A 259 30.99 -8.87 -8.39
N ALA A 260 29.95 -8.25 -7.84
CA ALA A 260 28.54 -8.48 -8.24
C ALA A 260 28.31 -8.10 -9.72
N LEU A 261 28.78 -6.93 -10.14
CA LEU A 261 28.73 -6.54 -11.55
C LEU A 261 29.49 -7.51 -12.46
N ASN A 262 30.64 -8.04 -12.00
CA ASN A 262 31.38 -9.07 -12.74
C ASN A 262 30.59 -10.37 -12.88
N ARG A 263 29.85 -10.79 -11.83
CA ARG A 263 28.96 -11.97 -11.91
C ARG A 263 27.83 -11.76 -12.92
N ILE A 264 27.23 -10.58 -12.93
CA ILE A 264 26.16 -10.22 -13.88
C ILE A 264 26.70 -10.22 -15.32
N GLU A 265 27.86 -9.58 -15.55
CA GLU A 265 28.52 -9.55 -16.87
C GLU A 265 28.86 -10.97 -17.36
N LYS A 266 29.40 -11.81 -16.48
CA LYS A 266 29.71 -13.20 -16.79
C LYS A 266 28.46 -13.99 -17.19
N ARG A 267 27.36 -13.82 -16.46
CA ARG A 267 26.08 -14.49 -16.72
C ARG A 267 25.46 -14.07 -18.04
N MET A 268 25.53 -12.79 -18.38
CA MET A 268 24.93 -12.24 -19.61
C MET A 268 25.85 -12.29 -20.84
N GLY A 269 27.14 -12.42 -20.62
CA GLY A 269 28.14 -12.44 -21.71
C GLY A 269 28.08 -11.18 -22.57
N LYS A 270 28.14 -11.32 -23.90
CA LYS A 270 28.13 -10.18 -24.84
C LYS A 270 26.84 -9.35 -24.80
N ALA A 271 25.73 -9.93 -24.36
CA ALA A 271 24.46 -9.22 -24.24
C ALA A 271 24.53 -8.10 -23.17
N PHE A 272 25.36 -8.26 -22.13
CA PHE A 272 25.53 -7.27 -21.08
C PHE A 272 25.73 -5.86 -21.64
N TYR A 273 26.61 -5.69 -22.62
CA TYR A 273 26.98 -4.37 -23.17
C TYR A 273 25.85 -3.66 -23.94
N ARG A 274 24.83 -4.40 -24.35
CA ARG A 274 23.62 -3.85 -24.98
C ARG A 274 22.50 -3.58 -23.98
N ILE A 275 22.52 -4.32 -22.86
CA ILE A 275 21.51 -4.25 -21.79
C ILE A 275 21.90 -3.21 -20.74
N PHE A 276 23.19 -3.06 -20.44
CA PHE A 276 23.70 -2.13 -19.43
C PHE A 276 24.41 -0.94 -20.09
N LYS A 277 23.64 0.02 -20.62
CA LYS A 277 24.19 1.24 -21.21
C LYS A 277 24.71 2.16 -20.13
N THR A 278 23.88 2.46 -19.13
CA THR A 278 24.25 3.31 -17.99
C THR A 278 23.70 2.74 -16.67
N ILE A 279 24.38 3.09 -15.58
CA ILE A 279 23.92 2.81 -14.22
C ILE A 279 23.97 4.13 -13.43
N THR A 280 22.83 4.51 -12.83
CA THR A 280 22.74 5.68 -11.95
C THR A 280 22.75 5.21 -10.49
N LEU A 281 23.69 5.73 -9.71
CA LEU A 281 23.95 5.35 -8.32
C LEU A 281 23.79 6.55 -7.38
N ASP A 282 23.71 6.31 -6.07
CA ASP A 282 23.87 7.37 -5.09
C ASP A 282 25.36 7.58 -4.73
N ASN A 283 25.60 8.53 -3.82
CA ASN A 283 26.94 8.82 -3.36
C ASN A 283 27.39 7.95 -2.18
N GLY A 284 26.85 6.74 -2.04
CA GLY A 284 27.24 5.79 -1.01
C GLY A 284 28.74 5.40 -1.11
N SER A 285 29.31 5.05 0.04
CA SER A 285 30.73 4.63 0.11
C SER A 285 30.99 3.32 -0.66
N GLU A 286 29.97 2.49 -0.81
CA GLU A 286 29.96 1.24 -1.59
C GLU A 286 30.09 1.47 -3.10
N PHE A 287 29.91 2.69 -3.56
CA PHE A 287 30.07 3.10 -4.97
C PHE A 287 31.30 3.99 -5.18
N SER A 288 32.22 4.03 -4.22
CA SER A 288 33.41 4.90 -4.29
C SER A 288 34.41 4.50 -5.37
N ASP A 289 34.50 3.20 -5.71
CA ASP A 289 35.41 2.67 -6.74
C ASP A 289 34.69 2.50 -8.09
N TRP A 290 34.01 3.57 -8.52
CA TRP A 290 33.21 3.58 -9.74
C TRP A 290 34.02 3.34 -11.01
N ASP A 291 35.27 3.82 -11.07
CA ASP A 291 36.17 3.62 -12.22
C ASP A 291 36.43 2.13 -12.48
N SER A 292 36.69 1.36 -11.41
CA SER A 292 36.84 -0.09 -11.52
C SER A 292 35.50 -0.79 -11.85
N MET A 293 34.37 -0.23 -11.42
CA MET A 293 33.05 -0.77 -11.76
C MET A 293 32.70 -0.54 -13.23
N GLU A 294 33.21 0.50 -13.88
CA GLU A 294 33.01 0.74 -15.31
C GLU A 294 33.86 -0.18 -16.20
N LYS A 295 34.96 -0.76 -15.70
CA LYS A 295 35.86 -1.60 -16.50
C LYS A 295 35.20 -2.92 -16.89
N ALA A 296 35.23 -3.23 -18.17
CA ALA A 296 34.73 -4.47 -18.71
C ALA A 296 35.63 -5.67 -18.35
N LEU A 297 35.01 -6.82 -18.09
CA LEU A 297 35.73 -8.06 -17.77
C LEU A 297 36.30 -8.77 -19.02
N TYR A 298 35.55 -8.71 -20.12
CA TYR A 298 35.86 -9.50 -21.33
C TYR A 298 36.21 -8.68 -22.57
N ARG A 299 36.29 -7.36 -22.43
CA ARG A 299 36.75 -6.47 -23.53
C ARG A 299 37.62 -5.34 -23.00
N LYS A 300 38.42 -4.73 -23.87
CA LYS A 300 39.11 -3.48 -23.54
C LYS A 300 38.10 -2.32 -23.46
N GLY A 301 38.18 -1.50 -22.43
CA GLY A 301 37.33 -0.34 -22.23
C GLY A 301 36.20 -0.56 -21.21
N LYS A 302 35.18 0.25 -21.31
CA LYS A 302 34.08 0.29 -20.34
C LYS A 302 33.00 -0.75 -20.65
N ARG A 303 32.39 -1.29 -19.60
CA ARG A 303 31.20 -2.13 -19.70
C ARG A 303 29.90 -1.35 -19.65
N THR A 304 29.90 -0.19 -18.94
CA THR A 304 28.75 0.70 -18.76
C THR A 304 29.27 2.07 -18.35
N ASP A 305 28.44 3.11 -18.46
CA ASP A 305 28.73 4.43 -17.91
C ASP A 305 28.00 4.62 -16.59
N ILE A 306 28.70 5.11 -15.57
CA ILE A 306 28.14 5.34 -14.23
C ILE A 306 27.92 6.83 -14.02
N TYR A 307 26.73 7.16 -13.49
CA TYR A 307 26.32 8.52 -13.11
C TYR A 307 25.89 8.54 -11.65
N PHE A 308 26.06 9.68 -10.98
CA PHE A 308 25.72 9.86 -9.58
C PHE A 308 24.63 10.90 -9.41
N CYS A 309 23.63 10.54 -8.58
CA CYS A 309 22.59 11.47 -8.16
C CYS A 309 23.14 12.57 -7.24
N HIS A 310 22.41 13.67 -7.16
CA HIS A 310 22.72 14.70 -6.17
C HIS A 310 22.52 14.17 -4.74
N PRO A 311 23.32 14.63 -3.79
CA PRO A 311 23.10 14.31 -2.39
C PRO A 311 21.69 14.73 -1.95
N ASN A 312 21.00 13.85 -1.21
CA ASN A 312 19.65 14.10 -0.67
C ASN A 312 18.53 14.33 -1.73
N SER A 313 18.68 13.84 -2.96
CA SER A 313 17.70 13.97 -4.05
C SER A 313 17.03 12.62 -4.39
N PRO A 314 16.18 12.05 -3.50
CA PRO A 314 15.57 10.75 -3.72
C PRO A 314 14.65 10.70 -4.95
N GLN A 315 14.08 11.85 -5.37
CA GLN A 315 13.24 11.96 -6.56
C GLN A 315 13.95 11.58 -7.86
N GLU A 316 15.26 11.74 -7.92
CA GLU A 316 16.06 11.39 -9.11
C GLU A 316 16.12 9.85 -9.33
N ARG A 317 15.84 9.06 -8.28
CA ARG A 317 15.80 7.60 -8.30
C ARG A 317 14.44 7.04 -7.86
N GLY A 318 13.36 7.65 -8.31
CA GLY A 318 12.00 7.23 -7.93
C GLY A 318 11.69 5.77 -8.30
N SER A 319 12.35 5.19 -9.31
CA SER A 319 12.19 3.77 -9.66
C SER A 319 12.76 2.86 -8.58
N ASN A 320 13.93 3.20 -8.04
CA ASN A 320 14.59 2.46 -6.95
C ASN A 320 13.74 2.47 -5.67
N GLU A 321 13.21 3.62 -5.27
CA GLU A 321 12.42 3.72 -4.03
C GLU A 321 11.18 2.81 -4.09
N CYS A 322 10.43 2.86 -5.19
CA CYS A 322 9.28 1.99 -5.40
C CYS A 322 9.67 0.52 -5.44
N ASN A 323 10.78 0.20 -6.10
CA ASN A 323 11.26 -1.17 -6.21
C ASN A 323 11.80 -1.71 -4.90
N ASN A 324 12.52 -0.91 -4.13
CA ASN A 324 13.02 -1.29 -2.82
C ASN A 324 11.89 -1.60 -1.84
N LYS A 325 10.71 -0.96 -1.96
CA LYS A 325 9.51 -1.34 -1.20
C LYS A 325 9.07 -2.76 -1.53
N MET A 326 9.18 -3.19 -2.80
CA MET A 326 8.88 -4.56 -3.21
C MET A 326 9.91 -5.56 -2.66
N VAL A 327 11.20 -5.24 -2.80
CA VAL A 327 12.29 -6.07 -2.25
C VAL A 327 12.15 -6.20 -0.72
N ARG A 328 11.75 -5.13 -0.04
CA ARG A 328 11.52 -5.10 1.42
C ARG A 328 10.35 -5.97 1.89
N ARG A 329 9.46 -6.38 1.01
CA ARG A 329 8.44 -7.39 1.36
C ARG A 329 9.04 -8.78 1.53
N ARG A 330 10.15 -9.08 0.84
CA ARG A 330 10.90 -10.33 0.96
C ARG A 330 12.03 -10.25 1.99
N PHE A 331 12.63 -9.07 2.10
CA PHE A 331 13.72 -8.76 3.03
C PHE A 331 13.35 -7.56 3.90
N PRO A 332 12.54 -7.73 4.96
CA PRO A 332 12.06 -6.64 5.79
C PRO A 332 13.20 -5.85 6.44
N LYS A 333 12.95 -4.55 6.68
CA LYS A 333 13.93 -3.71 7.37
C LYS A 333 14.17 -4.24 8.79
N GLY A 334 15.46 -4.42 9.16
CA GLY A 334 15.83 -4.95 10.46
C GLY A 334 15.85 -6.47 10.55
N SER A 335 15.57 -7.21 9.45
CA SER A 335 15.80 -8.65 9.41
C SER A 335 17.29 -8.99 9.38
N ASP A 336 17.62 -10.22 9.80
CA ASP A 336 18.98 -10.72 9.82
C ASP A 336 19.37 -11.22 8.43
N PHE A 337 20.23 -10.46 7.74
CA PHE A 337 20.69 -10.82 6.40
C PHE A 337 21.79 -11.86 6.41
N ASP A 338 22.54 -11.97 7.50
CA ASP A 338 23.60 -12.97 7.58
C ASP A 338 23.01 -14.40 7.63
N GLU A 339 21.80 -14.55 8.18
CA GLU A 339 21.06 -15.81 8.23
C GLU A 339 20.09 -15.98 7.04
N SER A 340 19.30 -14.95 6.73
CA SER A 340 18.17 -15.06 5.78
C SER A 340 18.58 -14.90 4.31
N VAL A 341 19.72 -14.23 4.02
CA VAL A 341 20.17 -13.98 2.66
C VAL A 341 21.12 -15.09 2.20
N ASN A 342 20.67 -15.79 1.16
CA ASN A 342 21.44 -16.78 0.42
C ASN A 342 21.01 -16.77 -1.05
N CYS A 343 21.73 -17.49 -1.89
CA CYS A 343 21.48 -17.46 -3.33
C CYS A 343 20.05 -17.92 -3.71
N HIS A 344 19.42 -18.83 -2.95
CA HIS A 344 18.07 -19.30 -3.20
C HIS A 344 17.02 -18.25 -2.81
N SER A 345 17.15 -17.63 -1.62
CA SER A 345 16.24 -16.58 -1.16
C SER A 345 16.30 -15.33 -2.05
N VAL A 346 17.51 -14.96 -2.50
CA VAL A 346 17.73 -13.85 -3.43
C VAL A 346 17.10 -14.14 -4.79
N LYS A 347 17.32 -15.31 -5.37
CA LYS A 347 16.74 -15.71 -6.65
C LYS A 347 15.19 -15.80 -6.58
N ALA A 348 14.65 -16.35 -5.49
CA ALA A 348 13.21 -16.42 -5.27
C ALA A 348 12.58 -15.00 -5.16
N ALA A 349 13.24 -14.10 -4.45
CA ALA A 349 12.81 -12.71 -4.32
C ALA A 349 12.87 -11.97 -5.67
N GLU A 350 13.95 -12.13 -6.42
CA GLU A 350 14.12 -11.55 -7.76
C GLU A 350 13.02 -12.03 -8.71
N GLN A 351 12.76 -13.32 -8.75
CA GLN A 351 11.69 -13.91 -9.57
C GLN A 351 10.32 -13.37 -9.16
N TRP A 352 10.04 -13.30 -7.86
CA TRP A 352 8.76 -12.79 -7.36
C TRP A 352 8.57 -11.32 -7.73
N VAL A 353 9.58 -10.46 -7.54
CA VAL A 353 9.54 -9.03 -7.89
C VAL A 353 9.32 -8.84 -9.39
N ASN A 354 9.99 -9.65 -10.22
CA ASN A 354 9.93 -9.55 -11.68
C ASN A 354 8.66 -10.14 -12.28
N ASN A 355 8.00 -11.08 -11.60
CA ASN A 355 6.72 -11.66 -12.01
C ASN A 355 5.50 -10.99 -11.34
N TYR A 356 5.71 -9.88 -10.62
CA TYR A 356 4.63 -9.12 -10.00
C TYR A 356 3.98 -8.18 -11.04
N PRO A 357 2.64 -8.28 -11.28
CA PRO A 357 1.94 -7.39 -12.20
C PRO A 357 2.02 -5.94 -11.76
N ARG A 358 2.38 -5.03 -12.67
CA ARG A 358 2.60 -3.62 -12.35
C ARG A 358 1.66 -2.70 -13.11
N LYS A 359 1.03 -1.76 -12.41
CA LYS A 359 0.14 -0.77 -13.03
C LYS A 359 0.85 0.09 -14.07
N ILE A 360 2.09 0.51 -13.78
CA ILE A 360 2.90 1.29 -14.71
C ILE A 360 3.22 0.56 -16.02
N LEU A 361 3.15 -0.77 -16.00
CA LEU A 361 3.32 -1.63 -17.17
C LEU A 361 1.97 -2.14 -17.72
N SER A 362 0.87 -1.44 -17.43
CA SER A 362 -0.49 -1.80 -17.88
C SER A 362 -0.94 -3.22 -17.47
N GLY A 363 -0.40 -3.71 -16.34
CA GLY A 363 -0.69 -5.04 -15.79
C GLY A 363 0.28 -6.14 -16.24
N MET A 364 1.22 -5.83 -17.10
CA MET A 364 2.32 -6.73 -17.44
C MET A 364 3.29 -6.86 -16.27
N THR A 365 4.02 -7.97 -16.26
CA THR A 365 5.15 -8.18 -15.37
C THR A 365 6.42 -7.54 -15.92
N ALA A 366 7.40 -7.29 -15.05
CA ALA A 366 8.69 -6.78 -15.49
C ALA A 366 9.44 -7.78 -16.37
N SER A 367 9.30 -9.09 -16.10
CA SER A 367 9.86 -10.17 -16.93
C SER A 367 9.29 -10.16 -18.34
N GLU A 368 7.97 -10.04 -18.50
CA GLU A 368 7.31 -9.97 -19.81
C GLU A 368 7.79 -8.75 -20.60
N ARG A 369 7.79 -7.57 -19.96
CA ARG A 369 8.22 -6.33 -20.60
C ARG A 369 9.70 -6.37 -20.99
N PHE A 370 10.55 -6.98 -20.16
CA PHE A 370 11.97 -7.15 -20.47
C PHE A 370 12.17 -8.09 -21.67
N ALA A 371 11.44 -9.20 -21.72
CA ALA A 371 11.50 -10.13 -22.85
C ALA A 371 11.07 -9.46 -24.17
N GLU A 372 10.01 -8.62 -24.15
CA GLU A 372 9.62 -7.82 -25.33
C GLU A 372 10.72 -6.87 -25.80
N GLU A 373 11.38 -6.15 -24.87
CA GLU A 373 12.47 -5.23 -25.25
C GLU A 373 13.70 -5.98 -25.77
N LEU A 374 14.05 -7.13 -25.20
CA LEU A 374 15.11 -7.99 -25.74
C LEU A 374 14.79 -8.47 -27.15
N ALA A 375 13.55 -8.89 -27.39
CA ALA A 375 13.10 -9.34 -28.71
C ALA A 375 13.15 -8.22 -29.75
N LYS A 376 12.67 -7.01 -29.41
CA LYS A 376 12.76 -5.82 -30.27
C LYS A 376 14.19 -5.50 -30.66
N GLN A 377 15.13 -5.69 -29.77
CA GLN A 377 16.54 -5.41 -30.01
C GLN A 377 17.32 -6.61 -30.60
N GLY A 378 16.67 -7.75 -30.82
CA GLY A 378 17.35 -8.97 -31.28
C GLY A 378 18.45 -9.44 -30.31
N ILE A 379 18.21 -9.33 -29.00
CA ILE A 379 19.13 -9.77 -27.96
C ILE A 379 18.67 -11.14 -27.45
N VAL A 380 19.53 -12.15 -27.56
CA VAL A 380 19.27 -13.47 -27.00
C VAL A 380 20.15 -13.64 -25.76
N LEU A 381 19.50 -13.85 -24.61
CA LEU A 381 20.19 -14.28 -23.41
C LEU A 381 20.39 -15.80 -23.46
N LYS A 382 21.59 -16.27 -23.21
CA LYS A 382 21.81 -17.70 -23.01
C LYS A 382 21.06 -18.09 -21.72
N THR A 383 20.09 -18.98 -21.84
CA THR A 383 19.50 -19.65 -20.68
C THR A 383 20.61 -20.37 -19.93
N ALA A 384 20.85 -19.96 -18.68
CA ALA A 384 21.79 -20.63 -17.78
C ALA A 384 21.16 -21.89 -17.19
#